data_9fd55e0d1567d0ba9c1aa8118fcef0b1
#
_entry.id   9fd55e0d1567d0ba9c1aa8118fcef0b1
#
_cell.length_a   1.000
_cell.length_b   1.000
_cell.length_c   1.000
_cell.angle_alpha   90.00
_cell.angle_beta   90.00
_cell.angle_gamma   90.00
#
_symmetry.space_group_name_H-M   'P 1'
#
loop_
_entity.id
_entity.type
_entity.pdbx_description
1 polymer ?
#
loop_
_entity_poly.entity_id
_entity_poly.type
_entity_poly.pdbx_seq_one_letter_code
_entity_poly.pdbx_strand_id
1 'polypeptide(L)'
;KNYTKEELNRSIINPAQIKLVLETYRDAVYSEMFNEPQREPDMNYLPKTLIFALNENHATNIVRIAKKVFGHENDDTFVQKITYSSGDSNELIRQFRVNREFRIAVTCTLVATGTDVKPLEVLLFMRDVASEPLYIQMKGRGVRTIGDEQLRNVTPNAFSKDCFFLVDAVGVTEHDKKITPPSDGPTTKLITF
;
A
#
# COMPACT_ATOMS: atom_id res chain seq x y z
N LYS A 1 21.97 -13.72 -11.69
CA LYS A 1 21.59 -13.10 -12.98
C LYS A 1 21.24 -11.66 -12.68
N ASN A 2 22.00 -10.70 -13.21
CA ASN A 2 21.63 -9.30 -13.12
C ASN A 2 20.56 -9.05 -14.19
N TYR A 3 19.37 -8.68 -13.75
CA TYR A 3 18.28 -8.27 -14.64
C TYR A 3 18.42 -6.78 -14.95
N THR A 4 18.15 -6.39 -16.19
CA THR A 4 18.08 -4.97 -16.57
C THR A 4 16.79 -4.35 -16.00
N LYS A 5 16.76 -3.01 -15.82
CA LYS A 5 15.55 -2.28 -15.35
C LYS A 5 14.31 -2.58 -16.18
N GLU A 6 14.48 -2.79 -17.48
CA GLU A 6 13.40 -3.14 -18.41
C GLU A 6 12.91 -4.58 -18.23
N GLU A 7 13.78 -5.49 -17.80
CA GLU A 7 13.42 -6.87 -17.48
C GLU A 7 12.75 -6.97 -16.10
N LEU A 8 13.14 -6.15 -15.12
CA LEU A 8 12.46 -6.02 -13.83
C LEU A 8 11.04 -5.48 -14.00
N ASN A 9 10.84 -4.41 -14.79
CA ASN A 9 9.51 -3.86 -15.07
C ASN A 9 8.57 -4.85 -15.75
N ARG A 10 9.08 -5.74 -16.59
CA ARG A 10 8.31 -6.83 -17.22
C ARG A 10 8.06 -7.98 -16.26
N SER A 11 8.91 -8.18 -15.29
CA SER A 11 8.87 -9.37 -14.44
C SER A 11 7.90 -9.24 -13.26
N ILE A 12 7.62 -8.05 -12.77
CA ILE A 12 6.61 -7.85 -11.70
C ILE A 12 5.19 -8.05 -12.20
N ILE A 13 4.93 -7.96 -13.49
CA ILE A 13 3.65 -8.32 -14.12
C ILE A 13 3.40 -9.83 -14.03
N ASN A 14 4.43 -10.64 -13.83
CA ASN A 14 4.31 -12.09 -13.69
C ASN A 14 3.58 -12.45 -12.38
N PRO A 15 2.51 -13.27 -12.43
CA PRO A 15 1.75 -13.69 -11.26
C PRO A 15 2.58 -14.30 -10.13
N ALA A 16 3.65 -15.04 -10.45
CA ALA A 16 4.53 -15.63 -9.46
C ALA A 16 5.32 -14.60 -8.66
N GLN A 17 5.73 -13.50 -9.27
CA GLN A 17 6.44 -12.40 -8.61
C GLN A 17 5.48 -11.53 -7.80
N ILE A 18 4.28 -11.23 -8.33
CA ILE A 18 3.23 -10.56 -7.56
C ILE A 18 2.95 -11.36 -6.28
N LYS A 19 2.82 -12.69 -6.41
CA LYS A 19 2.60 -13.57 -5.27
C LYS A 19 3.74 -13.48 -4.27
N LEU A 20 4.99 -13.58 -4.73
CA LEU A 20 6.18 -13.52 -3.86
C LEU A 20 6.24 -12.19 -3.08
N VAL A 21 6.01 -11.05 -3.74
CA VAL A 21 6.00 -9.73 -3.09
C VAL A 21 4.92 -9.66 -2.02
N LEU A 22 3.71 -10.14 -2.33
CA LEU A 22 2.59 -10.13 -1.38
C LEU A 22 2.81 -11.08 -0.20
N GLU A 23 3.41 -12.25 -0.41
CA GLU A 23 3.80 -13.18 0.65
C GLU A 23 4.88 -12.58 1.54
N THR A 24 5.93 -11.98 0.95
CA THR A 24 6.98 -11.29 1.70
C THR A 24 6.40 -10.14 2.52
N TYR A 25 5.51 -9.33 1.94
CA TYR A 25 4.82 -8.26 2.67
C TYR A 25 3.98 -8.81 3.84
N ARG A 26 3.17 -9.86 3.61
CA ARG A 26 2.38 -10.51 4.66
C ARG A 26 3.25 -10.98 5.82
N ASP A 27 4.38 -11.60 5.51
CA ASP A 27 5.26 -12.17 6.52
C ASP A 27 6.03 -11.07 7.28
N ALA A 28 6.36 -9.95 6.63
CA ALA A 28 7.09 -8.83 7.23
C ALA A 28 6.20 -7.84 8.02
N VAL A 29 4.90 -7.78 7.73
CA VAL A 29 4.02 -6.73 8.26
C VAL A 29 4.02 -6.61 9.77
N TYR A 30 3.99 -7.71 10.51
CA TYR A 30 4.02 -7.72 11.98
C TYR A 30 5.35 -8.20 12.58
N SER A 31 6.24 -8.77 11.77
CA SER A 31 7.56 -9.19 12.22
C SER A 31 8.61 -8.08 12.14
N GLU A 32 8.49 -7.18 11.15
CA GLU A 32 9.49 -6.16 10.87
C GLU A 32 8.92 -4.73 10.86
N MET A 33 7.68 -4.56 10.37
CA MET A 33 7.10 -3.22 10.16
C MET A 33 6.37 -2.73 11.41
N PHE A 34 5.33 -3.43 11.83
CA PHE A 34 4.48 -3.08 12.96
C PHE A 34 4.71 -4.07 14.11
N ASN A 35 5.94 -4.10 14.59
CA ASN A 35 6.40 -5.02 15.65
C ASN A 35 6.40 -4.38 17.04
N GLU A 36 5.72 -3.25 17.22
CA GLU A 36 5.58 -2.60 18.52
C GLU A 36 4.79 -3.51 19.49
N PRO A 37 5.23 -3.63 20.77
CA PRO A 37 4.58 -4.49 21.75
C PRO A 37 3.11 -4.18 22.01
N GLN A 38 2.66 -2.96 21.70
CA GLN A 38 1.30 -2.50 21.90
C GLN A 38 0.36 -2.89 20.75
N ARG A 39 0.89 -3.40 19.63
CA ARG A 39 0.12 -3.80 18.46
C ARG A 39 0.06 -5.31 18.34
N GLU A 40 -1.06 -5.90 18.70
CA GLU A 40 -1.26 -7.35 18.50
C GLU A 40 -1.38 -7.68 16.99
N PRO A 41 -0.61 -8.66 16.50
CA PRO A 41 -0.74 -9.12 15.13
C PRO A 41 -2.13 -9.67 14.83
N ASP A 42 -2.84 -9.08 13.87
CA ASP A 42 -4.13 -9.58 13.38
C ASP A 42 -4.25 -9.32 11.87
N MET A 43 -4.28 -10.38 11.08
CA MET A 43 -4.38 -10.28 9.62
C MET A 43 -5.75 -9.79 9.13
N ASN A 44 -6.81 -9.91 9.93
CA ASN A 44 -8.11 -9.31 9.59
C ASN A 44 -8.07 -7.79 9.70
N TYR A 45 -7.21 -7.28 10.59
CA TYR A 45 -6.97 -5.84 10.75
C TYR A 45 -5.58 -5.43 10.25
N LEU A 46 -5.16 -6.06 9.14
CA LEU A 46 -3.95 -5.64 8.43
C LEU A 46 -3.88 -4.11 8.32
N PRO A 47 -2.73 -3.45 8.54
CA PRO A 47 -2.58 -2.01 8.32
C PRO A 47 -3.13 -1.59 6.96
N LYS A 48 -3.85 -0.46 6.89
CA LYS A 48 -4.41 0.01 5.62
C LYS A 48 -3.31 0.22 4.60
N THR A 49 -3.39 -0.51 3.50
CA THR A 49 -2.36 -0.62 2.49
C THR A 49 -2.86 -0.13 1.13
N LEU A 50 -2.10 0.75 0.50
CA LEU A 50 -2.34 1.18 -0.88
C LEU A 50 -1.23 0.62 -1.78
N ILE A 51 -1.63 -0.18 -2.77
CA ILE A 51 -0.72 -0.80 -3.74
C ILE A 51 -0.80 -0.05 -5.05
N PHE A 52 0.35 0.36 -5.58
CA PHE A 52 0.45 1.02 -6.88
C PHE A 52 0.80 0.00 -7.97
N ALA A 53 -0.14 -0.22 -8.87
CA ALA A 53 -0.03 -1.10 -10.02
C ALA A 53 0.37 -0.32 -11.30
N LEU A 54 0.95 -1.01 -12.28
CA LEU A 54 1.38 -0.43 -13.55
C LEU A 54 0.19 0.01 -14.42
N ASN A 55 -0.85 -0.83 -14.52
CA ASN A 55 -2.05 -0.63 -15.33
C ASN A 55 -3.23 -1.44 -14.78
N GLU A 56 -4.39 -1.34 -15.43
CA GLU A 56 -5.64 -2.00 -15.03
C GLU A 56 -5.51 -3.53 -14.94
N ASN A 57 -4.89 -4.17 -15.93
CA ASN A 57 -4.69 -5.62 -15.92
C ASN A 57 -3.78 -6.06 -14.76
N HIS A 58 -2.72 -5.32 -14.51
CA HIS A 58 -1.82 -5.55 -13.38
C HIS A 58 -2.59 -5.39 -12.05
N ALA A 59 -3.38 -4.33 -11.89
CA ALA A 59 -4.20 -4.11 -10.70
C ALA A 59 -5.18 -5.26 -10.47
N THR A 60 -5.84 -5.75 -11.52
CA THR A 60 -6.76 -6.90 -11.44
C THR A 60 -6.02 -8.19 -11.00
N ASN A 61 -4.83 -8.44 -11.53
CA ASN A 61 -4.02 -9.59 -11.12
C ASN A 61 -3.56 -9.47 -9.66
N ILE A 62 -3.14 -8.29 -9.22
CA ILE A 62 -2.76 -8.04 -7.81
C ILE A 62 -3.94 -8.33 -6.88
N VAL A 63 -5.14 -7.82 -7.17
CA VAL A 63 -6.35 -8.07 -6.36
C VAL A 63 -6.62 -9.57 -6.25
N ARG A 64 -6.63 -10.28 -7.38
CA ARG A 64 -6.89 -11.73 -7.41
C ARG A 64 -5.87 -12.52 -6.59
N ILE A 65 -4.58 -12.17 -6.70
CA ILE A 65 -3.50 -12.87 -6.00
C ILE A 65 -3.49 -12.48 -4.51
N ALA A 66 -3.71 -11.20 -4.18
CA ALA A 66 -3.78 -10.73 -2.81
C ALA A 66 -4.90 -11.41 -2.02
N LYS A 67 -6.10 -11.55 -2.59
CA LYS A 67 -7.19 -12.32 -1.97
C LYS A 67 -6.75 -13.73 -1.56
N LYS A 68 -5.98 -14.40 -2.42
CA LYS A 68 -5.42 -15.75 -2.11
C LYS A 68 -4.37 -15.73 -1.02
N VAL A 69 -3.41 -14.80 -1.13
CA VAL A 69 -2.28 -14.70 -0.18
C VAL A 69 -2.76 -14.36 1.22
N PHE A 70 -3.78 -13.53 1.35
CA PHE A 70 -4.35 -13.12 2.64
C PHE A 70 -5.54 -13.96 3.11
N GLY A 71 -5.95 -15.01 2.35
CA GLY A 71 -7.02 -15.92 2.75
C GLY A 71 -8.44 -15.36 2.61
N HIS A 72 -8.64 -14.35 1.75
CA HIS A 72 -9.91 -13.66 1.51
C HIS A 72 -10.46 -13.91 0.08
N GLU A 73 -10.35 -15.15 -0.42
CA GLU A 73 -10.75 -15.50 -1.80
C GLU A 73 -12.24 -15.24 -2.08
N ASN A 74 -13.09 -15.47 -1.08
CA ASN A 74 -14.54 -15.30 -1.18
C ASN A 74 -15.03 -13.96 -0.59
N ASP A 75 -14.12 -13.07 -0.23
CA ASP A 75 -14.43 -11.75 0.30
C ASP A 75 -14.06 -10.66 -0.70
N ASP A 76 -15.07 -9.96 -1.19
CA ASP A 76 -14.88 -8.85 -2.13
C ASP A 76 -14.53 -7.53 -1.44
N THR A 77 -14.58 -7.48 -0.11
CA THR A 77 -14.34 -6.26 0.65
C THR A 77 -12.88 -6.05 1.00
N PHE A 78 -12.18 -7.09 1.46
CA PHE A 78 -10.84 -6.99 2.03
C PHE A 78 -9.80 -6.40 1.07
N VAL A 79 -9.83 -6.81 -0.20
CA VAL A 79 -8.95 -6.29 -1.27
C VAL A 79 -9.80 -5.81 -2.43
N GLN A 80 -9.70 -4.53 -2.79
CA GLN A 80 -10.45 -3.98 -3.92
C GLN A 80 -9.56 -3.13 -4.84
N LYS A 81 -9.94 -3.09 -6.12
CA LYS A 81 -9.36 -2.21 -7.12
C LYS A 81 -10.06 -0.84 -7.08
N ILE A 82 -9.29 0.24 -7.02
CA ILE A 82 -9.77 1.63 -7.12
C ILE A 82 -9.13 2.28 -8.33
N THR A 83 -9.85 2.30 -9.45
CA THR A 83 -9.41 2.88 -10.72
C THR A 83 -10.60 3.55 -11.42
N TYR A 84 -10.35 4.27 -12.50
CA TYR A 84 -11.44 4.88 -13.28
C TYR A 84 -12.45 3.86 -13.81
N SER A 85 -12.04 2.60 -14.04
CA SER A 85 -12.92 1.54 -14.51
C SER A 85 -13.71 0.84 -13.39
N SER A 86 -13.48 1.18 -12.13
CA SER A 86 -14.07 0.52 -10.96
C SER A 86 -15.47 1.03 -10.59
N GLY A 87 -16.13 1.82 -11.45
CA GLY A 87 -17.40 2.47 -11.15
C GLY A 87 -17.21 3.75 -10.32
N ASP A 88 -17.92 3.90 -9.20
CA ASP A 88 -17.76 5.08 -8.34
C ASP A 88 -16.48 4.98 -7.49
N SER A 89 -15.37 5.46 -8.06
CA SER A 89 -14.08 5.46 -7.38
C SER A 89 -14.07 6.37 -6.13
N ASN A 90 -14.89 7.41 -6.07
CA ASN A 90 -14.99 8.28 -4.88
C ASN A 90 -15.66 7.53 -3.73
N GLU A 91 -16.69 6.76 -3.99
CA GLU A 91 -17.34 5.92 -2.99
C GLU A 91 -16.38 4.82 -2.50
N LEU A 92 -15.65 4.15 -3.37
CA LEU A 92 -14.64 3.16 -2.98
C LEU A 92 -13.54 3.77 -2.10
N ILE A 93 -13.10 4.99 -2.38
CA ILE A 93 -12.14 5.72 -1.55
C ILE A 93 -12.76 6.07 -0.20
N ARG A 94 -14.01 6.51 -0.17
CA ARG A 94 -14.74 6.78 1.07
C ARG A 94 -14.84 5.50 1.92
N GLN A 95 -15.19 4.37 1.30
CA GLN A 95 -15.21 3.07 1.96
C GLN A 95 -13.81 2.67 2.48
N PHE A 96 -12.78 2.82 1.66
CA PHE A 96 -11.41 2.51 2.08
C PHE A 96 -10.97 3.34 3.30
N ARG A 97 -11.48 4.57 3.44
CA ARG A 97 -11.19 5.44 4.59
C ARG A 97 -11.84 4.98 5.89
N VAL A 98 -13.08 4.47 5.85
CA VAL A 98 -13.90 4.25 7.05
C VAL A 98 -14.22 2.79 7.34
N ASN A 99 -14.23 1.93 6.34
CA ASN A 99 -14.59 0.53 6.51
C ASN A 99 -13.43 -0.27 7.11
N ARG A 100 -13.66 -0.97 8.21
CA ARG A 100 -12.67 -1.79 8.92
C ARG A 100 -12.22 -3.00 8.12
N GLU A 101 -13.10 -3.57 7.31
CA GLU A 101 -12.84 -4.79 6.55
C GLU A 101 -12.09 -4.52 5.24
N PHE A 102 -12.19 -3.30 4.69
CA PHE A 102 -11.46 -2.92 3.48
C PHE A 102 -10.01 -2.57 3.82
N ARG A 103 -9.10 -3.53 3.69
CA ARG A 103 -7.71 -3.37 4.15
C ARG A 103 -6.73 -2.99 3.07
N ILE A 104 -6.89 -3.52 1.84
CA ILE A 104 -5.96 -3.31 0.73
C ILE A 104 -6.68 -2.67 -0.45
N ALA A 105 -6.25 -1.47 -0.84
CA ALA A 105 -6.67 -0.83 -2.08
C ALA A 105 -5.57 -0.97 -3.14
N VAL A 106 -5.95 -1.31 -4.38
CA VAL A 106 -5.03 -1.41 -5.51
C VAL A 106 -5.40 -0.38 -6.57
N THR A 107 -4.46 0.48 -6.94
CA THR A 107 -4.67 1.52 -7.96
C THR A 107 -3.57 1.55 -9.00
N CYS A 108 -3.89 1.91 -10.24
CA CYS A 108 -2.90 2.16 -11.29
C CYS A 108 -2.76 3.65 -11.64
N THR A 109 -3.69 4.47 -11.18
CA THR A 109 -3.68 5.92 -11.39
C THR A 109 -3.82 6.62 -10.04
N LEU A 110 -3.24 7.81 -9.92
CA LEU A 110 -3.60 8.70 -8.82
C LEU A 110 -5.07 9.06 -9.04
N VAL A 111 -5.94 8.31 -8.38
CA VAL A 111 -7.36 8.66 -8.35
C VAL A 111 -7.47 10.08 -7.81
N ALA A 112 -8.19 10.89 -8.53
CA ALA A 112 -8.31 12.35 -8.49
C ALA A 112 -8.00 13.03 -7.14
N THR A 113 -7.51 14.26 -7.25
CA THR A 113 -7.36 15.27 -6.21
C THR A 113 -8.49 15.20 -5.16
N GLY A 114 -8.14 15.05 -3.89
CA GLY A 114 -9.11 15.07 -2.78
C GLY A 114 -9.22 13.77 -1.96
N THR A 115 -8.47 12.74 -2.30
CA THR A 115 -8.48 11.46 -1.58
C THR A 115 -7.56 11.48 -0.38
N ASP A 116 -8.03 12.13 0.68
CA ASP A 116 -7.35 12.11 1.98
C ASP A 116 -7.72 10.83 2.75
N VAL A 117 -6.86 9.81 2.70
CA VAL A 117 -7.02 8.56 3.46
C VAL A 117 -6.07 8.61 4.67
N LYS A 118 -6.50 9.31 5.73
CA LYS A 118 -5.69 9.49 6.94
C LYS A 118 -5.25 8.16 7.60
N PRO A 119 -6.08 7.10 7.67
CA PRO A 119 -5.67 5.82 8.27
C PRO A 119 -4.75 4.97 7.39
N LEU A 120 -4.26 5.48 6.27
CA LEU A 120 -3.32 4.77 5.40
C LEU A 120 -1.95 4.64 6.09
N GLU A 121 -1.46 3.42 6.27
CA GLU A 121 -0.24 3.11 7.01
C GLU A 121 0.86 2.52 6.14
N VAL A 122 0.50 1.92 4.98
CA VAL A 122 1.47 1.29 4.07
C VAL A 122 1.23 1.72 2.63
N LEU A 123 2.31 2.09 1.95
CA LEU A 123 2.37 2.29 0.50
C LEU A 123 3.26 1.20 -0.10
N LEU A 124 2.71 0.38 -0.99
CA LEU A 124 3.46 -0.68 -1.67
C LEU A 124 3.57 -0.37 -3.17
N PHE A 125 4.79 -0.19 -3.65
CA PHE A 125 5.08 0.08 -5.05
C PHE A 125 5.38 -1.23 -5.80
N MET A 126 4.47 -1.62 -6.71
CA MET A 126 4.65 -2.70 -7.67
C MET A 126 4.81 -2.18 -9.11
N ARG A 127 5.11 -0.90 -9.26
CA ARG A 127 5.41 -0.24 -10.52
C ARG A 127 6.59 0.71 -10.35
N ASP A 128 7.38 0.86 -11.41
CA ASP A 128 8.35 1.95 -11.47
C ASP A 128 7.65 3.32 -11.62
N VAL A 129 8.21 4.35 -11.02
CA VAL A 129 7.73 5.73 -11.07
C VAL A 129 8.87 6.62 -11.54
N ALA A 130 8.95 6.82 -12.86
CA ALA A 130 10.00 7.61 -13.49
C ALA A 130 9.88 9.13 -13.20
N SER A 131 8.71 9.59 -12.78
CA SER A 131 8.44 11.01 -12.51
C SER A 131 8.55 11.30 -11.02
N GLU A 132 9.54 12.12 -10.63
CA GLU A 132 9.71 12.58 -9.24
C GLU A 132 8.45 13.29 -8.69
N PRO A 133 7.80 14.23 -9.41
CA PRO A 133 6.56 14.84 -8.93
C PRO A 133 5.44 13.81 -8.69
N LEU A 134 5.33 12.79 -9.54
CA LEU A 134 4.36 11.72 -9.36
C LEU A 134 4.69 10.89 -8.12
N TYR A 135 5.96 10.53 -7.92
CA TYR A 135 6.43 9.82 -6.74
C TYR A 135 6.13 10.59 -5.45
N ILE A 136 6.43 11.90 -5.41
CA ILE A 136 6.13 12.76 -4.27
C ILE A 136 4.63 12.79 -3.97
N GLN A 137 3.78 12.88 -4.99
CA GLN A 137 2.32 12.85 -4.82
C GLN A 137 1.85 11.50 -4.27
N MET A 138 2.40 10.39 -4.75
CA MET A 138 2.09 9.05 -4.25
C MET A 138 2.51 8.88 -2.79
N LYS A 139 3.74 9.28 -2.45
CA LYS A 139 4.28 9.29 -1.08
C LYS A 139 3.46 10.18 -0.15
N GLY A 140 3.04 11.36 -0.63
CA GLY A 140 2.19 12.31 0.11
C GLY A 140 0.88 11.73 0.64
N ARG A 141 0.42 10.58 0.12
CA ARG A 141 -0.75 9.87 0.62
C ARG A 141 -0.52 9.24 1.99
N GLY A 142 0.69 8.79 2.29
CA GLY A 142 1.05 8.15 3.56
C GLY A 142 1.28 9.14 4.72
N VAL A 143 1.70 10.38 4.43
CA VAL A 143 2.14 11.36 5.46
C VAL A 143 1.00 12.03 6.23
N ARG A 144 -0.26 11.64 6.00
CA ARG A 144 -1.41 12.24 6.69
C ARG A 144 -1.48 11.78 8.15
N THR A 145 -1.67 12.74 9.05
CA THR A 145 -1.88 12.46 10.47
C THR A 145 -3.32 12.07 10.75
N ILE A 146 -3.51 11.25 11.78
CA ILE A 146 -4.82 10.82 12.29
C ILE A 146 -4.71 10.70 13.81
N GLY A 147 -5.76 11.04 14.54
CA GLY A 147 -5.80 10.81 15.99
C GLY A 147 -5.92 9.32 16.31
N ASP A 148 -5.33 8.90 17.44
CA ASP A 148 -5.25 7.48 17.83
C ASP A 148 -6.63 6.81 17.95
N GLU A 149 -7.62 7.50 18.52
CA GLU A 149 -8.99 7.00 18.62
C GLU A 149 -9.61 6.80 17.22
N GLN A 150 -9.42 7.78 16.33
CA GLN A 150 -9.91 7.68 14.94
C GLN A 150 -9.23 6.55 14.17
N LEU A 151 -7.94 6.33 14.41
CA LEU A 151 -7.20 5.20 13.82
C LEU A 151 -7.76 3.87 14.31
N ARG A 152 -7.94 3.70 15.63
CA ARG A 152 -8.51 2.48 16.23
C ARG A 152 -9.95 2.21 15.78
N ASN A 153 -10.72 3.23 15.45
CA ASN A 153 -12.05 3.05 14.86
C ASN A 153 -12.01 2.33 13.51
N VAL A 154 -10.88 2.37 12.80
CA VAL A 154 -10.70 1.75 11.47
C VAL A 154 -9.73 0.58 11.52
N THR A 155 -8.69 0.65 12.34
CA THR A 155 -7.68 -0.39 12.55
C THR A 155 -7.60 -0.70 14.05
N PRO A 156 -8.47 -1.60 14.56
CA PRO A 156 -8.67 -1.80 16.01
C PRO A 156 -7.40 -2.22 16.77
N ASN A 157 -6.49 -2.93 16.13
CA ASN A 157 -5.21 -3.35 16.70
C ASN A 157 -4.09 -2.29 16.59
N ALA A 158 -4.36 -1.12 16.02
CA ALA A 158 -3.37 -0.03 15.98
C ALA A 158 -3.34 0.74 17.30
N PHE A 159 -2.15 1.16 17.73
CA PHE A 159 -1.97 2.03 18.88
C PHE A 159 -1.97 3.51 18.48
N SER A 160 -1.01 3.89 17.63
CA SER A 160 -0.84 5.23 17.06
C SER A 160 -0.34 5.14 15.62
N LYS A 161 -0.34 6.27 14.91
CA LYS A 161 0.27 6.39 13.59
C LYS A 161 1.42 7.41 13.63
N ASP A 162 2.58 6.96 14.09
CA ASP A 162 3.78 7.78 14.22
C ASP A 162 4.62 7.78 12.93
N CYS A 163 4.38 6.77 12.07
CA CYS A 163 5.05 6.64 10.78
C CYS A 163 4.10 6.01 9.74
N PHE A 164 4.54 5.98 8.50
CA PHE A 164 4.01 5.09 7.47
C PHE A 164 5.16 4.33 6.82
N PHE A 165 4.87 3.14 6.33
CA PHE A 165 5.85 2.33 5.64
C PHE A 165 5.73 2.51 4.14
N LEU A 166 6.87 2.67 3.48
CA LEU A 166 6.99 2.63 2.04
C LEU A 166 7.71 1.33 1.68
N VAL A 167 6.98 0.43 1.03
CA VAL A 167 7.49 -0.86 0.58
C VAL A 167 7.79 -0.76 -0.91
N ASP A 168 9.04 -0.93 -1.27
CA ASP A 168 9.52 -0.79 -2.64
C ASP A 168 9.90 -2.16 -3.21
N ALA A 169 9.04 -2.72 -4.05
CA ALA A 169 9.28 -4.00 -4.72
C ALA A 169 10.03 -3.86 -6.06
N VAL A 170 10.32 -2.64 -6.53
CA VAL A 170 10.82 -2.37 -7.89
C VAL A 170 12.05 -1.44 -7.95
N GLY A 171 12.55 -0.98 -6.78
CA GLY A 171 13.69 -0.08 -6.71
C GLY A 171 13.38 1.39 -7.07
N VAL A 172 12.13 1.84 -6.91
CA VAL A 172 11.72 3.24 -7.14
C VAL A 172 12.52 4.22 -6.31
N THR A 173 12.85 3.82 -5.07
CA THR A 173 13.54 4.66 -4.08
C THR A 173 15.04 4.77 -4.31
N GLU A 174 15.64 3.95 -5.16
CA GLU A 174 17.07 4.03 -5.48
C GLU A 174 17.44 5.34 -6.19
N HIS A 175 16.48 6.01 -6.82
CA HIS A 175 16.64 7.32 -7.45
C HIS A 175 16.59 8.48 -6.46
N ASP A 176 16.09 8.27 -5.25
CA ASP A 176 15.77 9.32 -4.27
C ASP A 176 16.80 9.34 -3.11
N LYS A 177 18.08 9.57 -3.44
CA LYS A 177 19.15 9.72 -2.43
C LYS A 177 19.07 11.03 -1.62
N LYS A 178 18.02 11.83 -1.78
CA LYS A 178 17.79 13.09 -1.05
C LYS A 178 16.35 13.17 -0.53
N ILE A 179 16.02 12.36 0.46
CA ILE A 179 14.78 12.54 1.21
C ILE A 179 15.07 13.50 2.36
N THR A 180 14.64 14.74 2.24
CA THR A 180 14.53 15.64 3.39
C THR A 180 13.29 15.22 4.18
N PRO A 181 13.39 14.84 5.46
CA PRO A 181 12.20 14.49 6.23
C PRO A 181 11.28 15.72 6.34
N PRO A 182 9.96 15.57 6.23
CA PRO A 182 9.01 16.65 6.50
C PRO A 182 9.09 16.99 7.99
N SER A 183 9.08 18.29 8.31
CA SER A 183 9.32 18.80 9.66
C SER A 183 8.21 18.54 10.67
N ASP A 184 6.98 18.14 10.25
CA ASP A 184 5.82 18.02 11.14
C ASP A 184 4.81 16.91 10.75
N GLY A 185 5.25 15.80 10.19
CA GLY A 185 4.40 14.68 9.80
C GLY A 185 4.94 13.30 10.23
N PRO A 186 4.13 12.22 10.11
CA PRO A 186 4.60 10.86 10.42
C PRO A 186 5.87 10.53 9.64
N THR A 187 6.83 9.93 10.31
CA THR A 187 8.10 9.51 9.70
C THR A 187 7.88 8.44 8.63
N THR A 188 8.59 8.55 7.51
CA THR A 188 8.61 7.50 6.49
C THR A 188 9.61 6.42 6.90
N LYS A 189 9.17 5.16 6.97
CA LYS A 189 10.06 4.01 7.08
C LYS A 189 10.08 3.27 5.74
N LEU A 190 11.25 3.08 5.17
CA LEU A 190 11.46 2.37 3.90
C LEU A 190 11.74 0.90 4.17
N ILE A 191 11.07 0.02 3.44
CA ILE A 191 11.38 -1.40 3.34
C ILE A 191 11.55 -1.76 1.87
N THR A 192 12.67 -2.37 1.53
CA THR A 192 12.99 -2.90 0.19
C THR A 192 13.11 -4.42 0.30
N PHE A 193 12.47 -5.14 -0.61
CA PHE A 193 12.50 -6.60 -0.68
C PHE A 193 13.37 -7.08 -1.83
#